data_1943ae09dd1985ad253aa436f08c65e3
#
_entry.id   1943ae09dd1985ad253aa436f08c65e3
#
_cell.length_a   1.000
_cell.length_b   1.000
_cell.length_c   1.000
_cell.angle_alpha   90.00
_cell.angle_beta   90.00
_cell.angle_gamma   90.00
#
_symmetry.space_group_name_H-M   'P 1'
#
loop_
_entity.id
_entity.type
_entity.pdbx_description
1 polymer ?
#
loop_
_entity_poly.entity_id
_entity_poly.type
_entity_poly.pdbx_seq_one_letter_code
_entity_poly.pdbx_strand_id
1 'polypeptide(L)'
;MRIVIKIGTSTITHPTGRLNIRQMEVLCKVLSDLKNAGNEVILVSSGAIGMGVCKLRLGKRPADVPTKQAAAAVGQCELMYTYDKLFSEYRHTVAQILLTADDIADPVRHENFRNTIQRLLELDAIPIVNENDTVSVAEFGIGDNDTLSAIVATSVHADLLVLLSDIDGLYTADPHKNPDAARIELVPEITEEILRLADGKGSELGTGGMKTKLTAAQIVTKAGTDMIIANGAEVEKLYALLDGKSIGTRFLGKKADI
;
A
#
# COMPACT_ATOMS: atom_id res chain seq x y z
N MET A 1 -16.03 8.39 -2.87
CA MET A 1 -15.10 8.15 -1.74
C MET A 1 -13.67 8.41 -2.20
N ARG A 2 -12.80 8.87 -1.29
CA ARG A 2 -11.35 8.91 -1.50
C ARG A 2 -10.73 7.65 -0.91
N ILE A 3 -10.10 6.84 -1.77
CA ILE A 3 -9.59 5.52 -1.40
C ILE A 3 -8.08 5.51 -1.64
N VAL A 4 -7.31 5.17 -0.60
CA VAL A 4 -5.89 4.87 -0.72
C VAL A 4 -5.74 3.35 -0.75
N ILE A 5 -5.06 2.84 -1.78
CA ILE A 5 -4.83 1.41 -1.96
C ILE A 5 -3.33 1.17 -1.93
N LYS A 6 -2.88 0.31 -1.02
CA LYS A 6 -1.48 -0.08 -0.93
C LYS A 6 -1.29 -1.49 -1.50
N ILE A 7 -0.30 -1.64 -2.35
CA ILE A 7 0.08 -2.95 -2.89
C ILE A 7 1.53 -3.32 -2.55
N GLY A 8 1.71 -4.54 -2.05
CA GLY A 8 3.01 -5.08 -1.67
C GLY A 8 3.80 -5.65 -2.86
N THR A 9 5.12 -5.75 -2.70
CA THR A 9 6.02 -6.33 -3.71
C THR A 9 5.64 -7.76 -4.06
N SER A 10 5.31 -8.60 -3.07
CA SER A 10 4.93 -10.01 -3.26
C SER A 10 3.69 -10.19 -4.14
N THR A 11 2.82 -9.19 -4.20
CA THR A 11 1.63 -9.23 -5.04
C THR A 11 1.94 -8.92 -6.51
N ILE A 12 2.82 -7.95 -6.77
CA ILE A 12 3.14 -7.49 -8.12
C ILE A 12 4.37 -8.16 -8.75
N THR A 13 5.05 -9.04 -8.01
CA THR A 13 6.21 -9.79 -8.52
C THR A 13 6.04 -11.29 -8.29
N HIS A 14 6.60 -12.07 -9.20
CA HIS A 14 6.78 -13.51 -9.00
C HIS A 14 7.92 -13.82 -8.01
N PRO A 15 8.00 -15.05 -7.45
CA PRO A 15 9.14 -15.47 -6.63
C PRO A 15 10.50 -15.33 -7.34
N THR A 16 10.50 -15.31 -8.68
CA THR A 16 11.70 -15.05 -9.49
C THR A 16 12.17 -13.58 -9.47
N GLY A 17 11.43 -12.68 -8.80
CA GLY A 17 11.66 -11.24 -8.77
C GLY A 17 11.18 -10.50 -10.03
N ARG A 18 10.66 -11.22 -11.03
CA ARG A 18 10.09 -10.61 -12.23
C ARG A 18 8.68 -10.11 -11.98
N LEU A 19 8.28 -9.09 -12.74
CA LEU A 19 6.93 -8.53 -12.67
C LEU A 19 5.87 -9.59 -12.96
N ASN A 20 4.84 -9.65 -12.13
CA ASN A 20 3.63 -10.42 -12.36
C ASN A 20 2.67 -9.60 -13.25
N ILE A 21 2.85 -9.72 -14.57
CA ILE A 21 2.12 -8.93 -15.56
C ILE A 21 0.61 -9.09 -15.37
N ARG A 22 0.14 -10.32 -15.25
CA ARG A 22 -1.29 -10.61 -15.07
C ARG A 22 -1.87 -9.87 -13.86
N GLN A 23 -1.14 -9.88 -12.75
CA GLN A 23 -1.61 -9.23 -11.52
C GLN A 23 -1.62 -7.71 -11.65
N MET A 24 -0.63 -7.14 -12.34
CA MET A 24 -0.58 -5.71 -12.63
C MET A 24 -1.71 -5.27 -13.55
N GLU A 25 -2.03 -6.05 -14.58
CA GLU A 25 -3.15 -5.77 -15.49
C GLU A 25 -4.48 -5.78 -14.74
N VAL A 26 -4.72 -6.82 -13.91
CA VAL A 26 -5.94 -6.91 -13.08
C VAL A 26 -6.02 -5.73 -12.11
N LEU A 27 -4.93 -5.37 -11.45
CA LEU A 27 -4.88 -4.23 -10.54
C LEU A 27 -5.27 -2.94 -11.27
N CYS A 28 -4.60 -2.61 -12.36
CA CYS A 28 -4.86 -1.37 -13.09
C CYS A 28 -6.28 -1.32 -13.64
N LYS A 29 -6.82 -2.44 -14.12
CA LYS A 29 -8.22 -2.56 -14.54
C LYS A 29 -9.19 -2.26 -13.41
N VAL A 30 -9.03 -2.93 -12.26
CA VAL A 30 -9.93 -2.75 -11.11
C VAL A 30 -9.87 -1.31 -10.58
N LEU A 31 -8.67 -0.74 -10.45
CA LEU A 31 -8.51 0.65 -9.99
C LEU A 31 -9.12 1.66 -10.98
N SER A 32 -9.02 1.39 -12.27
CA SER A 32 -9.67 2.19 -13.31
C SER A 32 -11.20 2.15 -13.19
N ASP A 33 -11.77 0.97 -12.94
CA ASP A 33 -13.22 0.83 -12.73
C ASP A 33 -13.69 1.51 -11.44
N LEU A 34 -12.93 1.39 -10.34
CA LEU A 34 -13.22 2.13 -9.10
C LEU A 34 -13.25 3.65 -9.36
N LYS A 35 -12.28 4.15 -10.11
CA LYS A 35 -12.21 5.56 -10.48
C LYS A 35 -13.39 5.98 -11.38
N ASN A 36 -13.70 5.17 -12.40
CA ASN A 36 -14.84 5.41 -13.30
C ASN A 36 -16.19 5.38 -12.56
N ALA A 37 -16.29 4.65 -11.45
CA ALA A 37 -17.45 4.66 -10.56
C ALA A 37 -17.52 5.93 -9.67
N GLY A 38 -16.68 6.94 -9.92
CA GLY A 38 -16.71 8.24 -9.22
C GLY A 38 -15.90 8.27 -7.92
N ASN A 39 -14.98 7.34 -7.70
CA ASN A 39 -14.07 7.39 -6.55
C ASN A 39 -12.77 8.11 -6.91
N GLU A 40 -12.19 8.80 -5.95
CA GLU A 40 -10.82 9.29 -6.01
C GLU A 40 -9.89 8.16 -5.56
N VAL A 41 -8.98 7.74 -6.44
CA VAL A 41 -8.06 6.61 -6.20
C VAL A 41 -6.64 7.09 -6.10
N ILE A 42 -5.96 6.72 -5.01
CA ILE A 42 -4.54 6.94 -4.78
C ILE A 42 -3.89 5.57 -4.57
N LEU A 43 -2.81 5.27 -5.30
CA LEU A 43 -2.09 4.01 -5.19
C LEU A 43 -0.77 4.23 -4.43
N VAL A 44 -0.50 3.44 -3.40
CA VAL A 44 0.81 3.33 -2.76
C VAL A 44 1.44 2.02 -3.18
N SER A 45 2.51 2.10 -3.98
CA SER A 45 3.11 0.92 -4.61
C SER A 45 4.50 0.63 -4.07
N SER A 46 4.76 -0.64 -3.84
CA SER A 46 6.11 -1.18 -3.58
C SER A 46 6.73 -1.74 -4.87
N GLY A 47 7.93 -2.31 -4.77
CA GLY A 47 8.51 -3.15 -5.81
C GLY A 47 9.64 -2.50 -6.61
N ALA A 48 9.92 -1.21 -6.45
CA ALA A 48 10.97 -0.51 -7.20
C ALA A 48 12.34 -1.20 -7.08
N ILE A 49 12.82 -1.48 -5.87
CA ILE A 49 14.10 -2.18 -5.67
C ILE A 49 14.12 -3.54 -6.37
N GLY A 50 13.04 -4.34 -6.22
CA GLY A 50 12.95 -5.66 -6.84
C GLY A 50 13.02 -5.61 -8.37
N MET A 51 12.30 -4.68 -8.98
CA MET A 51 12.34 -4.46 -10.43
C MET A 51 13.72 -4.01 -10.91
N GLY A 52 14.38 -3.13 -10.15
CA GLY A 52 15.74 -2.69 -10.45
C GLY A 52 16.77 -3.81 -10.34
N VAL A 53 16.69 -4.66 -9.31
CA VAL A 53 17.52 -5.87 -9.16
C VAL A 53 17.38 -6.77 -10.38
N CYS A 54 16.16 -6.98 -10.86
CA CYS A 54 15.89 -7.78 -12.04
C CYS A 54 16.47 -7.12 -13.31
N LYS A 55 16.21 -5.83 -13.52
CA LYS A 55 16.65 -5.10 -14.73
C LYS A 55 18.16 -4.97 -14.81
N LEU A 56 18.81 -4.75 -13.68
CA LEU A 56 20.28 -4.68 -13.55
C LEU A 56 20.96 -6.07 -13.51
N ARG A 57 20.17 -7.17 -13.48
CA ARG A 57 20.65 -8.56 -13.42
C ARG A 57 21.57 -8.83 -12.22
N LEU A 58 21.27 -8.26 -11.07
CA LEU A 58 22.09 -8.38 -9.87
C LEU A 58 22.04 -9.79 -9.23
N GLY A 59 21.14 -10.66 -9.68
CA GLY A 59 20.98 -12.04 -9.21
C GLY A 59 20.34 -12.18 -7.83
N LYS A 60 20.66 -11.30 -6.88
CA LYS A 60 20.09 -11.26 -5.53
C LYS A 60 19.87 -9.83 -5.06
N ARG A 61 19.03 -9.67 -4.02
CA ARG A 61 18.79 -8.37 -3.40
C ARG A 61 20.09 -7.86 -2.77
N PRO A 62 20.54 -6.62 -3.09
CA PRO A 62 21.77 -6.05 -2.55
C PRO A 62 21.69 -5.91 -1.03
N ALA A 63 22.84 -6.10 -0.36
CA ALA A 63 22.96 -5.88 1.07
C ALA A 63 23.36 -4.43 1.38
N ASP A 64 24.19 -3.82 0.52
CA ASP A 64 24.71 -2.47 0.71
C ASP A 64 23.72 -1.40 0.25
N VAL A 65 23.76 -0.24 0.92
CA VAL A 65 22.84 0.86 0.68
C VAL A 65 23.00 1.45 -0.73
N PRO A 66 24.21 1.78 -1.23
CA PRO A 66 24.36 2.39 -2.54
C PRO A 66 23.79 1.53 -3.68
N THR A 67 23.99 0.21 -3.62
CA THR A 67 23.44 -0.69 -4.65
C THR A 67 21.92 -0.82 -4.53
N LYS A 68 21.34 -0.79 -3.31
CA LYS A 68 19.88 -0.72 -3.12
C LYS A 68 19.30 0.55 -3.73
N GLN A 69 19.92 1.71 -3.46
CA GLN A 69 19.50 3.00 -3.98
C GLN A 69 19.57 3.05 -5.51
N ALA A 70 20.66 2.53 -6.10
CA ALA A 70 20.80 2.44 -7.55
C ALA A 70 19.75 1.51 -8.17
N ALA A 71 19.47 0.36 -7.52
CA ALA A 71 18.39 -0.53 -7.96
C ALA A 71 17.03 0.13 -7.85
N ALA A 72 16.75 0.88 -6.77
CA ALA A 72 15.52 1.64 -6.62
C ALA A 72 15.33 2.67 -7.74
N ALA A 73 16.39 3.42 -8.09
CA ALA A 73 16.35 4.42 -9.15
C ALA A 73 15.95 3.80 -10.52
N VAL A 74 16.61 2.69 -10.87
CA VAL A 74 16.29 1.97 -12.12
C VAL A 74 14.91 1.34 -12.10
N GLY A 75 14.55 0.73 -10.98
CA GLY A 75 13.30 0.00 -10.84
C GLY A 75 12.08 0.91 -10.70
N GLN A 76 12.21 2.09 -10.08
CA GLN A 76 11.12 3.06 -10.00
C GLN A 76 10.74 3.59 -11.39
N CYS A 77 11.71 3.82 -12.25
CA CYS A 77 11.46 4.20 -13.64
C CYS A 77 10.66 3.11 -14.37
N GLU A 78 11.05 1.84 -14.24
CA GLU A 78 10.36 0.70 -14.85
C GLU A 78 8.95 0.50 -14.29
N LEU A 79 8.79 0.66 -12.99
CA LEU A 79 7.51 0.55 -12.31
C LEU A 79 6.52 1.60 -12.82
N MET A 80 6.95 2.86 -12.91
CA MET A 80 6.11 3.94 -13.43
C MET A 80 5.78 3.78 -14.91
N TYR A 81 6.74 3.36 -15.73
CA TYR A 81 6.48 3.03 -17.13
C TYR A 81 5.40 1.95 -17.27
N THR A 82 5.46 0.93 -16.42
CA THR A 82 4.46 -0.17 -16.43
C THR A 82 3.08 0.34 -16.05
N TYR A 83 2.97 1.13 -14.98
CA TYR A 83 1.69 1.73 -14.57
C TYR A 83 1.14 2.67 -15.64
N ASP A 84 1.96 3.57 -16.17
CA ASP A 84 1.53 4.52 -17.21
C ASP A 84 0.98 3.78 -18.43
N LYS A 85 1.70 2.77 -18.91
CA LYS A 85 1.24 1.93 -20.01
C LYS A 85 -0.11 1.27 -19.73
N LEU A 86 -0.28 0.63 -18.58
CA LEU A 86 -1.48 -0.13 -18.26
C LEU A 86 -2.69 0.78 -17.98
N PHE A 87 -2.52 1.88 -17.26
CA PHE A 87 -3.59 2.84 -17.03
C PHE A 87 -4.00 3.61 -18.28
N SER A 88 -3.07 3.85 -19.21
CA SER A 88 -3.35 4.49 -20.49
C SER A 88 -4.32 3.69 -21.36
N GLU A 89 -4.37 2.35 -21.25
CA GLU A 89 -5.36 1.49 -21.91
C GLU A 89 -6.80 1.86 -21.50
N TYR A 90 -6.98 2.39 -20.28
CA TYR A 90 -8.24 2.86 -19.73
C TYR A 90 -8.39 4.38 -19.77
N ARG A 91 -7.47 5.10 -20.46
CA ARG A 91 -7.45 6.56 -20.61
C ARG A 91 -7.25 7.32 -19.30
N HIS A 92 -6.56 6.72 -18.33
CA HIS A 92 -6.18 7.40 -17.09
C HIS A 92 -4.73 7.90 -17.15
N THR A 93 -4.54 9.10 -16.63
CA THR A 93 -3.21 9.70 -16.43
C THR A 93 -2.71 9.30 -15.03
N VAL A 94 -1.47 8.86 -14.93
CA VAL A 94 -0.81 8.60 -13.65
C VAL A 94 0.20 9.68 -13.31
N ALA A 95 0.43 9.91 -12.02
CA ALA A 95 1.42 10.88 -11.55
C ALA A 95 2.28 10.26 -10.44
N GLN A 96 3.61 10.36 -10.58
CA GLN A 96 4.54 9.86 -9.57
C GLN A 96 4.70 10.84 -8.43
N ILE A 97 4.62 10.33 -7.20
CA ILE A 97 4.98 11.04 -5.96
C ILE A 97 5.98 10.18 -5.19
N LEU A 98 7.13 10.73 -4.86
CA LEU A 98 8.14 10.07 -4.04
C LEU A 98 8.35 10.86 -2.76
N LEU A 99 8.28 10.17 -1.62
CA LEU A 99 8.35 10.77 -0.28
C LEU A 99 9.48 10.14 0.54
N THR A 100 10.05 10.96 1.40
CA THR A 100 10.92 10.52 2.50
C THR A 100 10.27 10.83 3.85
N ALA A 101 10.83 10.29 4.93
CA ALA A 101 10.39 10.65 6.28
C ALA A 101 10.55 12.15 6.55
N ASP A 102 11.61 12.78 6.01
CA ASP A 102 11.86 14.22 6.17
C ASP A 102 10.78 15.05 5.46
N ASP A 103 10.26 14.60 4.32
CA ASP A 103 9.18 15.31 3.61
C ASP A 103 7.87 15.31 4.42
N ILE A 104 7.66 14.27 5.22
CA ILE A 104 6.50 14.18 6.12
C ILE A 104 6.71 14.96 7.41
N ALA A 105 7.95 14.98 7.93
CA ALA A 105 8.28 15.68 9.18
C ALA A 105 8.35 17.19 9.01
N ASP A 106 8.72 17.69 7.83
CA ASP A 106 8.77 19.12 7.52
C ASP A 106 7.37 19.65 7.17
N PRO A 107 6.82 20.61 7.94
CA PRO A 107 5.45 21.09 7.70
C PRO A 107 5.23 21.70 6.31
N VAL A 108 6.24 22.38 5.74
CA VAL A 108 6.11 23.02 4.42
C VAL A 108 6.11 21.96 3.31
N ARG A 109 7.01 20.97 3.38
CA ARG A 109 7.07 19.87 2.40
C ARG A 109 5.82 19.02 2.49
N HIS A 110 5.35 18.71 3.71
CA HIS A 110 4.12 17.94 3.92
C HIS A 110 2.90 18.66 3.34
N GLU A 111 2.78 19.99 3.56
CA GLU A 111 1.70 20.78 2.96
C GLU A 111 1.79 20.81 1.43
N ASN A 112 2.99 20.96 0.85
CA ASN A 112 3.21 20.88 -0.59
C ASN A 112 2.81 19.51 -1.16
N PHE A 113 3.13 18.43 -0.45
CA PHE A 113 2.69 17.08 -0.81
C PHE A 113 1.15 16.99 -0.84
N ARG A 114 0.47 17.43 0.23
CA ARG A 114 -1.00 17.44 0.30
C ARG A 114 -1.63 18.23 -0.85
N ASN A 115 -1.15 19.43 -1.09
CA ASN A 115 -1.63 20.30 -2.17
C ASN A 115 -1.42 19.66 -3.55
N THR A 116 -0.28 18.99 -3.76
CA THR A 116 0.01 18.28 -5.00
C THR A 116 -0.96 17.13 -5.23
N ILE A 117 -1.17 16.27 -4.22
CA ILE A 117 -2.15 15.16 -4.31
C ILE A 117 -3.56 15.71 -4.59
N GLN A 118 -4.00 16.72 -3.84
CA GLN A 118 -5.31 17.33 -4.03
C GLN A 118 -5.47 17.84 -5.46
N ARG A 119 -4.47 18.55 -5.98
CA ARG A 119 -4.51 19.08 -7.35
C ARG A 119 -4.50 18.01 -8.41
N LEU A 120 -3.76 16.91 -8.22
CA LEU A 120 -3.77 15.77 -9.13
C LEU A 120 -5.14 15.11 -9.19
N LEU A 121 -5.82 14.94 -8.06
CA LEU A 121 -7.18 14.39 -8.00
C LEU A 121 -8.17 15.31 -8.73
N GLU A 122 -8.09 16.63 -8.55
CA GLU A 122 -8.90 17.63 -9.27
C GLU A 122 -8.65 17.61 -10.79
N LEU A 123 -7.43 17.29 -11.21
CA LEU A 123 -7.04 17.12 -12.61
C LEU A 123 -7.33 15.71 -13.15
N ASP A 124 -8.08 14.91 -12.39
CA ASP A 124 -8.48 13.54 -12.76
C ASP A 124 -7.31 12.56 -12.97
N ALA A 125 -6.13 12.84 -12.41
CA ALA A 125 -4.99 11.92 -12.42
C ALA A 125 -5.06 10.91 -11.27
N ILE A 126 -4.37 9.77 -11.42
CA ILE A 126 -4.16 8.77 -10.36
C ILE A 126 -2.76 8.98 -9.77
N PRO A 127 -2.64 9.50 -8.54
CA PRO A 127 -1.35 9.59 -7.87
C PRO A 127 -0.84 8.20 -7.51
N ILE A 128 0.43 7.92 -7.85
CA ILE A 128 1.15 6.71 -7.47
C ILE A 128 2.28 7.12 -6.55
N VAL A 129 2.15 6.78 -5.28
CA VAL A 129 3.06 7.16 -4.20
C VAL A 129 4.00 6.00 -3.88
N ASN A 130 5.26 6.30 -3.66
CA ASN A 130 6.26 5.36 -3.12
C ASN A 130 7.26 6.11 -2.23
N GLU A 131 8.03 5.36 -1.44
CA GLU A 131 9.20 5.93 -0.76
C GLU A 131 10.27 6.33 -1.80
N ASN A 132 10.96 7.45 -1.54
CA ASN A 132 12.13 7.84 -2.33
C ASN A 132 13.37 7.08 -1.88
N ASP A 133 13.39 5.80 -2.17
CA ASP A 133 14.50 4.89 -1.83
C ASP A 133 15.86 5.34 -2.38
N THR A 134 15.90 6.31 -3.30
CA THR A 134 17.16 6.80 -3.89
C THR A 134 17.95 7.70 -2.96
N VAL A 135 17.27 8.36 -2.03
CA VAL A 135 17.85 9.31 -1.06
C VAL A 135 17.45 8.98 0.39
N SER A 136 16.51 8.05 0.59
CA SER A 136 16.10 7.59 1.92
C SER A 136 17.24 6.86 2.61
N VAL A 137 17.48 7.18 3.89
CA VAL A 137 18.46 6.49 4.74
C VAL A 137 17.71 5.49 5.60
N ALA A 138 18.12 4.23 5.57
CA ALA A 138 17.44 3.11 6.21
C ALA A 138 17.16 3.30 7.72
N GLU A 139 17.95 4.15 8.39
CA GLU A 139 17.80 4.46 9.82
C GLU A 139 16.70 5.50 10.12
N PHE A 140 16.31 6.29 9.11
CA PHE A 140 15.33 7.38 9.21
C PHE A 140 14.19 7.24 8.21
N GLY A 141 14.11 6.11 7.48
CA GLY A 141 13.04 5.83 6.52
C GLY A 141 11.68 5.67 7.20
N ILE A 142 10.60 5.78 6.40
CA ILE A 142 9.24 5.48 6.84
C ILE A 142 9.12 4.03 7.29
N GLY A 143 10.06 3.20 6.86
CA GLY A 143 10.29 1.81 7.29
C GLY A 143 9.55 0.78 6.44
N ASP A 144 8.34 1.05 6.05
CA ASP A 144 7.54 0.16 5.20
C ASP A 144 6.37 0.90 4.53
N ASN A 145 5.89 0.34 3.42
CA ASN A 145 4.80 0.97 2.66
C ASN A 145 3.41 0.80 3.32
N ASP A 146 3.23 -0.03 4.35
CA ASP A 146 1.99 -0.06 5.13
C ASP A 146 1.89 1.25 5.93
N THR A 147 2.98 1.62 6.63
CA THR A 147 3.09 2.90 7.35
C THR A 147 3.02 4.11 6.41
N LEU A 148 3.74 4.08 5.27
CA LEU A 148 3.64 5.15 4.27
C LEU A 148 2.19 5.34 3.80
N SER A 149 1.49 4.26 3.51
CA SER A 149 0.10 4.33 3.04
C SER A 149 -0.85 4.91 4.10
N ALA A 150 -0.61 4.61 5.38
CA ALA A 150 -1.37 5.19 6.49
C ALA A 150 -1.12 6.70 6.62
N ILE A 151 0.14 7.14 6.49
CA ILE A 151 0.49 8.56 6.48
C ILE A 151 -0.17 9.26 5.28
N VAL A 152 -0.09 8.68 4.09
CA VAL A 152 -0.77 9.23 2.89
C VAL A 152 -2.26 9.34 3.15
N ALA A 153 -2.94 8.26 3.59
CA ALA A 153 -4.37 8.24 3.82
C ALA A 153 -4.82 9.33 4.81
N THR A 154 -4.10 9.49 5.92
CA THR A 154 -4.41 10.52 6.91
C THR A 154 -4.15 11.93 6.39
N SER A 155 -3.05 12.14 5.67
CA SER A 155 -2.67 13.44 5.11
C SER A 155 -3.68 13.97 4.09
N VAL A 156 -4.29 13.06 3.32
CA VAL A 156 -5.26 13.44 2.26
C VAL A 156 -6.72 13.29 2.71
N HIS A 157 -6.97 13.01 3.99
CA HIS A 157 -8.31 12.76 4.54
C HIS A 157 -9.07 11.69 3.73
N ALA A 158 -8.44 10.53 3.51
CA ALA A 158 -9.07 9.42 2.82
C ALA A 158 -10.24 8.85 3.64
N ASP A 159 -11.28 8.40 2.94
CA ASP A 159 -12.41 7.68 3.57
C ASP A 159 -12.01 6.24 3.93
N LEU A 160 -11.10 5.66 3.13
CA LEU A 160 -10.72 4.26 3.25
C LEU A 160 -9.25 4.05 2.85
N LEU A 161 -8.52 3.27 3.66
CA LEU A 161 -7.23 2.66 3.30
C LEU A 161 -7.44 1.16 3.06
N VAL A 162 -6.98 0.63 1.94
CA VAL A 162 -6.95 -0.80 1.66
C VAL A 162 -5.51 -1.28 1.56
N LEU A 163 -5.11 -2.20 2.43
CA LEU A 163 -3.83 -2.90 2.37
C LEU A 163 -4.01 -4.23 1.62
N LEU A 164 -3.53 -4.31 0.40
CA LEU A 164 -3.44 -5.56 -0.37
C LEU A 164 -2.14 -6.28 0.01
N SER A 165 -2.28 -7.45 0.61
CA SER A 165 -1.21 -8.23 1.22
C SER A 165 -1.23 -9.69 0.75
N ASP A 166 -0.26 -10.48 1.19
CA ASP A 166 -0.20 -11.93 1.04
C ASP A 166 -1.16 -12.69 1.98
N ILE A 167 -1.80 -11.97 2.91
CA ILE A 167 -2.82 -12.51 3.81
C ILE A 167 -4.18 -11.85 3.53
N ASP A 168 -5.25 -12.55 3.82
CA ASP A 168 -6.62 -12.11 3.54
C ASP A 168 -7.30 -11.40 4.74
N GLY A 169 -6.56 -11.13 5.83
CA GLY A 169 -7.07 -10.42 6.99
C GLY A 169 -6.30 -10.71 8.27
N LEU A 170 -6.86 -10.26 9.38
CA LEU A 170 -6.41 -10.56 10.75
C LEU A 170 -7.11 -11.82 11.25
N TYR A 171 -6.36 -12.72 11.89
CA TYR A 171 -6.85 -13.97 12.44
C TYR A 171 -6.74 -14.00 13.97
N THR A 172 -7.59 -14.80 14.61
CA THR A 172 -7.56 -15.02 16.07
C THR A 172 -6.28 -15.73 16.55
N ALA A 173 -5.57 -16.39 15.64
CA ALA A 173 -4.25 -17.01 15.83
C ALA A 173 -3.57 -17.15 14.46
N ASP A 174 -2.30 -17.60 14.43
CA ASP A 174 -1.57 -17.88 13.19
C ASP A 174 -2.24 -19.06 12.44
N PRO A 175 -2.89 -18.84 11.28
CA PRO A 175 -3.62 -19.89 10.57
C PRO A 175 -2.72 -21.01 10.02
N HIS A 176 -1.41 -20.78 9.90
CA HIS A 176 -0.43 -21.81 9.50
C HIS A 176 -0.09 -22.77 10.63
N LYS A 177 -0.34 -22.37 11.89
CA LYS A 177 -0.02 -23.16 13.08
C LYS A 177 -1.25 -23.66 13.82
N ASN A 178 -2.37 -22.97 13.67
CA ASN A 178 -3.62 -23.31 14.34
C ASN A 178 -4.75 -23.46 13.32
N PRO A 179 -5.22 -24.68 13.05
CA PRO A 179 -6.30 -24.92 12.11
C PRO A 179 -7.66 -24.34 12.57
N ASP A 180 -7.81 -24.02 13.86
CA ASP A 180 -9.02 -23.41 14.40
C ASP A 180 -8.97 -21.85 14.34
N ALA A 181 -7.92 -21.28 13.78
CA ALA A 181 -7.80 -19.85 13.61
C ALA A 181 -8.89 -19.32 12.69
N ALA A 182 -9.73 -18.43 13.21
CA ALA A 182 -10.80 -17.79 12.46
C ALA A 182 -10.39 -16.37 12.04
N ARG A 183 -10.76 -15.96 10.81
CA ARG A 183 -10.55 -14.59 10.37
C ARG A 183 -11.51 -13.65 11.12
N ILE A 184 -11.00 -12.54 11.59
CA ILE A 184 -11.76 -11.46 12.20
C ILE A 184 -12.28 -10.55 11.09
N GLU A 185 -13.59 -10.47 10.90
CA GLU A 185 -14.16 -9.67 9.80
C GLU A 185 -14.19 -8.18 10.15
N LEU A 186 -14.43 -7.84 11.41
CA LEU A 186 -14.58 -6.45 11.88
C LEU A 186 -13.83 -6.23 13.18
N VAL A 187 -13.03 -5.17 13.21
CA VAL A 187 -12.33 -4.67 14.40
C VAL A 187 -12.88 -3.26 14.70
N PRO A 188 -13.86 -3.13 15.61
CA PRO A 188 -14.42 -1.83 15.96
C PRO A 188 -13.43 -0.91 16.67
N GLU A 189 -12.54 -1.50 17.46
CA GLU A 189 -11.49 -0.80 18.20
C GLU A 189 -10.24 -1.67 18.30
N ILE A 190 -9.07 -1.04 18.13
CA ILE A 190 -7.76 -1.71 18.26
C ILE A 190 -7.37 -1.71 19.75
N THR A 191 -7.67 -2.83 20.43
CA THR A 191 -7.32 -3.06 21.83
C THR A 191 -5.93 -3.70 21.96
N GLU A 192 -5.41 -3.74 23.20
CA GLU A 192 -4.17 -4.48 23.50
C GLU A 192 -4.26 -5.97 23.12
N GLU A 193 -5.43 -6.56 23.17
CA GLU A 193 -5.67 -7.95 22.75
C GLU A 193 -5.47 -8.10 21.24
N ILE A 194 -6.03 -7.20 20.45
CA ILE A 194 -5.82 -7.16 18.99
C ILE A 194 -4.34 -6.97 18.64
N LEU A 195 -3.62 -6.10 19.36
CA LEU A 195 -2.19 -5.88 19.12
C LEU A 195 -1.34 -7.12 19.40
N ARG A 196 -1.68 -7.90 20.45
CA ARG A 196 -1.00 -9.16 20.78
C ARG A 196 -1.12 -10.23 19.69
N LEU A 197 -2.17 -10.19 18.85
CA LEU A 197 -2.31 -11.11 17.71
C LEU A 197 -1.19 -10.93 16.68
N ALA A 198 -0.51 -9.76 16.66
CA ALA A 198 0.62 -9.49 15.79
C ALA A 198 1.97 -9.99 16.33
N ASP A 199 2.07 -10.39 17.58
CA ASP A 199 3.35 -10.81 18.22
C ASP A 199 3.80 -12.21 17.77
N GLY A 200 2.99 -12.94 17.00
CA GLY A 200 3.39 -14.16 16.31
C GLY A 200 4.42 -13.84 15.21
N LYS A 201 5.54 -14.60 15.14
CA LYS A 201 6.56 -14.45 14.08
C LYS A 201 5.90 -14.57 12.70
N GLY A 202 5.76 -13.44 12.01
CA GLY A 202 5.28 -13.37 10.64
C GLY A 202 6.26 -14.02 9.64
N SER A 203 5.78 -14.24 8.40
CA SER A 203 6.52 -14.89 7.32
C SER A 203 7.87 -14.22 7.02
N GLU A 204 8.90 -15.02 6.76
CA GLU A 204 10.29 -14.58 6.45
C GLU A 204 10.44 -13.81 5.12
N LEU A 205 9.40 -13.68 4.31
CA LEU A 205 9.47 -13.16 2.92
C LEU A 205 8.99 -11.72 2.73
N GLY A 206 8.33 -11.09 3.71
CA GLY A 206 7.83 -9.71 3.61
C GLY A 206 8.48 -8.77 4.62
N THR A 207 8.90 -7.58 4.19
CA THR A 207 9.40 -6.51 5.08
C THR A 207 8.31 -5.92 5.97
N GLY A 208 7.02 -6.27 5.79
CA GLY A 208 5.86 -5.81 6.55
C GLY A 208 5.03 -6.99 7.08
N GLY A 209 5.25 -7.39 8.34
CA GLY A 209 4.43 -8.40 9.02
C GLY A 209 3.07 -7.85 9.48
N MET A 210 2.29 -8.65 10.23
CA MET A 210 1.02 -8.18 10.84
C MET A 210 1.22 -6.94 11.73
N LYS A 211 2.37 -6.82 12.36
CA LYS A 211 2.72 -5.67 13.20
C LYS A 211 2.69 -4.34 12.44
N THR A 212 3.27 -4.27 11.23
CA THR A 212 3.24 -3.03 10.42
C THR A 212 1.82 -2.69 9.98
N LYS A 213 1.00 -3.70 9.67
CA LYS A 213 -0.41 -3.52 9.32
C LYS A 213 -1.25 -3.00 10.48
N LEU A 214 -1.03 -3.52 11.70
CA LEU A 214 -1.71 -3.00 12.89
C LEU A 214 -1.22 -1.59 13.27
N THR A 215 0.07 -1.28 13.05
CA THR A 215 0.57 0.10 13.20
C THR A 215 -0.12 1.04 12.21
N ALA A 216 -0.25 0.64 10.95
CA ALA A 216 -0.99 1.41 9.95
C ALA A 216 -2.45 1.60 10.35
N ALA A 217 -3.11 0.52 10.85
CA ALA A 217 -4.48 0.58 11.34
C ALA A 217 -4.63 1.58 12.50
N GLN A 218 -3.72 1.57 13.48
CA GLN A 218 -3.74 2.53 14.59
C GLN A 218 -3.64 3.99 14.11
N ILE A 219 -2.78 4.26 13.12
CA ILE A 219 -2.61 5.59 12.56
C ILE A 219 -3.92 6.07 11.92
N VAL A 220 -4.47 5.29 11.00
CA VAL A 220 -5.62 5.73 10.19
C VAL A 220 -6.92 5.74 11.00
N THR A 221 -7.17 4.74 11.85
CA THR A 221 -8.40 4.69 12.65
C THR A 221 -8.47 5.80 13.69
N LYS A 222 -7.33 6.19 14.26
CA LYS A 222 -7.23 7.35 15.14
C LYS A 222 -7.57 8.66 14.42
N ALA A 223 -7.27 8.76 13.13
CA ALA A 223 -7.60 9.91 12.28
C ALA A 223 -9.04 9.85 11.70
N GLY A 224 -9.81 8.83 12.03
CA GLY A 224 -11.20 8.68 11.57
C GLY A 224 -11.36 7.96 10.22
N THR A 225 -10.27 7.45 9.64
CA THR A 225 -10.28 6.70 8.38
C THR A 225 -10.46 5.21 8.64
N ASP A 226 -11.35 4.55 7.92
CA ASP A 226 -11.46 3.09 7.97
C ASP A 226 -10.27 2.43 7.27
N MET A 227 -9.90 1.21 7.70
CA MET A 227 -8.89 0.42 7.01
C MET A 227 -9.37 -1.00 6.73
N ILE A 228 -8.92 -1.57 5.61
CA ILE A 228 -9.16 -2.97 5.27
C ILE A 228 -7.82 -3.65 4.99
N ILE A 229 -7.63 -4.86 5.52
CA ILE A 229 -6.59 -5.79 5.10
C ILE A 229 -7.25 -6.86 4.23
N ALA A 230 -6.79 -7.04 3.00
CA ALA A 230 -7.32 -8.01 2.05
C ALA A 230 -6.20 -8.70 1.27
N ASN A 231 -6.53 -9.87 0.68
CA ASN A 231 -5.59 -10.63 -0.13
C ASN A 231 -5.31 -9.92 -1.46
N GLY A 232 -4.05 -9.55 -1.68
CA GLY A 232 -3.61 -8.91 -2.92
C GLY A 232 -3.61 -9.85 -4.13
N ALA A 233 -3.65 -11.16 -3.95
CA ALA A 233 -3.84 -12.09 -5.07
C ALA A 233 -5.26 -12.05 -5.65
N GLU A 234 -6.22 -11.51 -4.90
CA GLU A 234 -7.64 -11.45 -5.26
C GLU A 234 -8.12 -9.99 -5.42
N VAL A 235 -7.36 -9.18 -6.16
CA VAL A 235 -7.62 -7.74 -6.37
C VAL A 235 -9.06 -7.48 -6.85
N GLU A 236 -9.64 -8.39 -7.61
CA GLU A 236 -11.03 -8.30 -8.10
C GLU A 236 -12.06 -8.24 -6.96
N LYS A 237 -11.72 -8.72 -5.75
CA LYS A 237 -12.58 -8.54 -4.57
C LYS A 237 -12.81 -7.07 -4.21
N LEU A 238 -11.96 -6.15 -4.67
CA LEU A 238 -12.20 -4.71 -4.50
C LEU A 238 -13.53 -4.23 -5.12
N TYR A 239 -14.05 -4.93 -6.13
CA TYR A 239 -15.39 -4.63 -6.67
C TYR A 239 -16.49 -4.77 -5.62
N ALA A 240 -16.32 -5.65 -4.63
CA ALA A 240 -17.28 -5.80 -3.55
C ALA A 240 -17.44 -4.53 -2.70
N LEU A 241 -16.41 -3.65 -2.68
CA LEU A 241 -16.51 -2.34 -2.03
C LEU A 241 -17.52 -1.43 -2.70
N LEU A 242 -17.67 -1.50 -4.04
CA LEU A 242 -18.68 -0.76 -4.78
C LEU A 242 -20.10 -1.24 -4.40
N ASP A 243 -20.25 -2.52 -4.07
CA ASP A 243 -21.50 -3.12 -3.62
C ASP A 243 -21.75 -2.93 -2.11
N GLY A 244 -20.87 -2.22 -1.40
CA GLY A 244 -20.95 -2.06 0.06
C GLY A 244 -20.69 -3.34 0.87
N LYS A 245 -20.11 -4.38 0.24
CA LYS A 245 -19.80 -5.66 0.87
C LYS A 245 -18.45 -5.61 1.59
N SER A 246 -18.30 -6.40 2.64
CA SER A 246 -17.03 -6.55 3.36
C SER A 246 -16.07 -7.46 2.60
N ILE A 247 -14.79 -7.10 2.60
CA ILE A 247 -13.67 -7.93 2.17
C ILE A 247 -12.62 -7.97 3.27
N GLY A 248 -11.98 -9.10 3.48
CA GLY A 248 -10.89 -9.21 4.45
C GLY A 248 -11.27 -8.86 5.89
N THR A 249 -10.41 -8.13 6.58
CA THR A 249 -10.66 -7.56 7.92
C THR A 249 -10.79 -6.05 7.83
N ARG A 250 -11.92 -5.51 8.33
CA ARG A 250 -12.16 -4.06 8.39
C ARG A 250 -11.91 -3.53 9.79
N PHE A 251 -11.14 -2.45 9.89
CA PHE A 251 -10.89 -1.67 11.10
C PHE A 251 -11.67 -0.36 10.98
N LEU A 252 -12.48 -0.02 11.97
CA LEU A 252 -13.32 1.19 11.94
C LEU A 252 -12.54 2.41 12.41
N GLY A 253 -12.63 3.48 11.66
CA GLY A 253 -12.16 4.80 12.06
C GLY A 253 -12.96 5.36 13.23
N LYS A 254 -12.28 5.94 14.21
CA LYS A 254 -12.96 6.65 15.31
C LYS A 254 -13.62 7.90 14.75
N LYS A 255 -14.95 7.88 14.60
CA LYS A 255 -15.69 9.09 14.27
C LYS A 255 -15.54 10.05 15.45
N ALA A 256 -15.18 11.32 15.16
CA ALA A 256 -15.25 12.34 16.19
C ALA A 256 -16.69 12.41 16.69
N ASP A 257 -16.88 12.32 18.00
CA ASP A 257 -18.16 12.61 18.61
C ASP A 257 -18.52 14.06 18.23
N ILE A 258 -19.58 14.21 17.42
CA ILE A 258 -20.13 15.50 16.98
C ILE A 258 -20.91 16.12 18.12
#